data_1dec1fc9e192bc837547785e92f4848d
#
_entry.id   1dec1fc9e192bc837547785e92f4848d
#
_cell.length_a   1.000
_cell.length_b   1.000
_cell.length_c   1.000
_cell.angle_alpha   90.00
_cell.angle_beta   90.00
_cell.angle_gamma   90.00
#
_symmetry.space_group_name_H-M   'P 1'
#
loop_
_entity.id
_entity.type
_entity.pdbx_description
1 polymer ?
#
loop_
_entity_poly.entity_id
_entity_poly.type
_entity_poly.pdbx_seq_one_letter_code
_entity_poly.pdbx_strand_id
1 'polypeptide(L)'
;MRPVPREQAMTQIEPVTAELVFREHAPRIYNIARRMLGNDADAEDVTQDVLLQVIRKIDTFRGDSQLSTWLHRVTVNAALAFRQKRSNRQKHETSEAPDSLLEAAPAHSPVKRWNVGPDEPVLEAEQSAVIEKAIGELPGPFRDVYVLADVEGLPNDEIAGMLGLSVPAVKSRLHRARLRMRDSLSPHFEGGIAT
;
A
#
# COMPACT_ATOMS: atom_id res chain seq x y z
N MET A 1 3.70 -37.19 47.56
CA MET A 1 3.09 -36.16 46.69
C MET A 1 4.25 -35.29 46.21
N ARG A 2 4.78 -35.56 45.01
CA ARG A 2 5.90 -34.84 44.39
C ARG A 2 5.36 -33.66 43.63
N PRO A 3 5.91 -32.43 43.72
CA PRO A 3 5.52 -31.32 42.90
C PRO A 3 6.06 -31.51 41.46
N VAL A 4 5.18 -31.38 40.50
CA VAL A 4 5.49 -31.38 39.06
C VAL A 4 6.18 -30.04 38.74
N PRO A 5 7.35 -30.05 38.08
CA PRO A 5 7.96 -28.81 37.64
C PRO A 5 7.09 -28.14 36.58
N ARG A 6 6.65 -26.92 36.83
CA ARG A 6 6.11 -26.03 35.79
C ARG A 6 7.25 -25.69 34.85
N GLU A 7 7.39 -26.47 33.82
CA GLU A 7 8.19 -26.14 32.65
C GLU A 7 7.55 -24.93 32.02
N GLN A 8 8.20 -23.79 32.21
CA GLN A 8 7.81 -22.52 31.62
C GLN A 8 7.90 -22.67 30.10
N ALA A 9 6.74 -22.64 29.44
CA ALA A 9 6.65 -22.42 28.01
C ALA A 9 7.21 -21.02 27.74
N MET A 10 8.52 -20.89 27.62
CA MET A 10 9.16 -19.77 26.98
C MET A 10 8.71 -19.83 25.52
N THR A 11 7.75 -19.02 25.18
CA THR A 11 7.44 -18.69 23.79
C THR A 11 8.76 -18.19 23.19
N GLN A 12 9.44 -19.06 22.45
CA GLN A 12 10.60 -18.67 21.66
C GLN A 12 10.06 -17.71 20.61
N ILE A 13 10.25 -16.41 20.83
CA ILE A 13 10.08 -15.41 19.79
C ILE A 13 11.20 -15.72 18.80
N GLU A 14 10.85 -16.39 17.69
CA GLU A 14 11.81 -16.64 16.62
C GLU A 14 12.39 -15.29 16.18
N PRO A 15 13.73 -15.20 16.04
CA PRO A 15 14.34 -13.95 15.61
C PRO A 15 13.78 -13.58 14.23
N VAL A 16 13.33 -12.34 14.09
CA VAL A 16 12.82 -11.82 12.81
C VAL A 16 13.99 -11.82 11.83
N THR A 17 14.00 -12.77 10.91
CA THR A 17 15.03 -12.88 9.87
C THR A 17 14.60 -12.17 8.60
N ALA A 18 15.59 -11.74 7.80
CA ALA A 18 15.31 -11.13 6.49
C ALA A 18 14.52 -12.09 5.56
N GLU A 19 14.79 -13.39 5.66
CA GLU A 19 14.08 -14.41 4.88
C GLU A 19 12.61 -14.53 5.30
N LEU A 20 12.32 -14.49 6.59
CA LEU A 20 10.95 -14.48 7.12
C LEU A 20 10.19 -13.25 6.60
N VAL A 21 10.82 -12.07 6.67
CA VAL A 21 10.22 -10.83 6.16
C VAL A 21 9.96 -10.90 4.67
N PHE A 22 10.90 -11.42 3.90
CA PHE A 22 10.73 -11.59 2.46
C PHE A 22 9.54 -12.51 2.16
N ARG A 23 9.49 -13.69 2.76
CA ARG A 23 8.46 -14.68 2.50
C ARG A 23 7.06 -14.22 2.89
N GLU A 24 6.93 -13.60 4.06
CA GLU A 24 5.63 -13.26 4.64
C GLU A 24 5.14 -11.86 4.29
N HIS A 25 6.04 -10.92 4.04
CA HIS A 25 5.68 -9.51 3.87
C HIS A 25 5.95 -8.94 2.49
N ALA A 26 6.78 -9.56 1.63
CA ALA A 26 7.06 -9.04 0.31
C ALA A 26 5.79 -8.82 -0.55
N PRO A 27 4.79 -9.73 -0.54
CA PRO A 27 3.55 -9.51 -1.28
C PRO A 27 2.78 -8.28 -0.80
N ARG A 28 2.72 -8.05 0.52
CA ARG A 28 2.05 -6.88 1.08
C ARG A 28 2.78 -5.58 0.74
N ILE A 29 4.10 -5.58 0.84
CA ILE A 29 4.95 -4.44 0.46
C ILE A 29 4.70 -4.07 -1.00
N TYR A 30 4.72 -5.06 -1.90
CA TYR A 30 4.46 -4.87 -3.32
C TYR A 30 3.05 -4.30 -3.57
N ASN A 31 2.02 -4.86 -2.96
CA ASN A 31 0.64 -4.41 -3.16
C ASN A 31 0.44 -2.96 -2.71
N ILE A 32 1.02 -2.54 -1.58
CA ILE A 32 0.99 -1.15 -1.12
C ILE A 32 1.69 -0.24 -2.15
N ALA A 33 2.91 -0.59 -2.54
CA ALA A 33 3.68 0.18 -3.51
C ALA A 33 2.92 0.28 -4.85
N ARG A 34 2.35 -0.82 -5.33
CA ARG A 34 1.57 -0.89 -6.58
C ARG A 34 0.36 0.02 -6.57
N ARG A 35 -0.42 0.01 -5.49
CA ARG A 35 -1.58 0.90 -5.32
C ARG A 35 -1.18 2.36 -5.28
N MET A 36 -0.07 2.71 -4.63
CA MET A 36 0.39 4.10 -4.52
C MET A 36 1.01 4.62 -5.82
N LEU A 37 1.76 3.79 -6.55
CA LEU A 37 2.53 4.20 -7.73
C LEU A 37 1.75 4.00 -9.04
N GLY A 38 0.82 3.06 -9.08
CA GLY A 38 -0.06 2.83 -10.22
C GLY A 38 0.54 1.97 -11.34
N ASN A 39 1.77 1.46 -11.22
CA ASN A 39 2.38 0.57 -12.21
C ASN A 39 3.29 -0.49 -11.54
N ASP A 40 3.53 -1.60 -12.25
CA ASP A 40 4.23 -2.76 -11.72
C ASP A 40 5.75 -2.53 -11.61
N ALA A 41 6.35 -1.89 -12.59
CA ALA A 41 7.81 -1.68 -12.62
C ALA A 41 8.27 -0.80 -11.44
N ASP A 42 7.62 0.34 -11.22
CA ASP A 42 7.93 1.21 -10.09
C ASP A 42 7.65 0.51 -8.74
N ALA A 43 6.61 -0.35 -8.67
CA ALA A 43 6.28 -1.12 -7.48
C ALA A 43 7.34 -2.18 -7.16
N GLU A 44 7.86 -2.86 -8.18
CA GLU A 44 8.96 -3.82 -8.04
C GLU A 44 10.22 -3.13 -7.52
N ASP A 45 10.59 -1.99 -8.10
CA ASP A 45 11.76 -1.20 -7.67
C ASP A 45 11.64 -0.78 -6.21
N VAL A 46 10.48 -0.21 -5.83
CA VAL A 46 10.24 0.21 -4.43
C VAL A 46 10.22 -1.00 -3.49
N THR A 47 9.67 -2.13 -3.92
CA THR A 47 9.66 -3.35 -3.10
C THR A 47 11.08 -3.83 -2.83
N GLN A 48 11.95 -3.86 -3.82
CA GLN A 48 13.37 -4.21 -3.67
C GLN A 48 14.07 -3.24 -2.71
N ASP A 49 13.88 -1.94 -2.89
CA ASP A 49 14.47 -0.92 -2.02
C ASP A 49 14.03 -1.07 -0.56
N VAL A 50 12.74 -1.34 -0.33
CA VAL A 50 12.19 -1.57 1.01
C VAL A 50 12.81 -2.82 1.63
N LEU A 51 12.88 -3.94 0.90
CA LEU A 51 13.47 -5.18 1.39
C LEU A 51 14.95 -5.00 1.75
N LEU A 52 15.72 -4.28 0.93
CA LEU A 52 17.11 -3.94 1.24
C LEU A 52 17.23 -3.06 2.49
N GLN A 53 16.31 -2.10 2.68
CA GLN A 53 16.28 -1.28 3.90
C GLN A 53 15.95 -2.12 5.13
N VAL A 54 15.01 -3.05 5.01
CA VAL A 54 14.63 -3.98 6.08
C VAL A 54 15.83 -4.81 6.50
N ILE A 55 16.53 -5.46 5.54
CA ILE A 55 17.73 -6.26 5.84
C ILE A 55 18.77 -5.46 6.63
N ARG A 56 18.98 -4.20 6.27
CA ARG A 56 19.96 -3.31 6.94
C ARG A 56 19.53 -2.84 8.33
N LYS A 57 18.22 -2.83 8.62
CA LYS A 57 17.67 -2.23 9.83
C LYS A 57 16.98 -3.23 10.75
N ILE A 58 16.82 -4.48 10.33
CA ILE A 58 16.10 -5.50 11.11
C ILE A 58 16.70 -5.70 12.50
N ASP A 59 18.03 -5.64 12.61
CA ASP A 59 18.75 -5.76 13.87
C ASP A 59 18.50 -4.57 14.82
N THR A 60 18.03 -3.44 14.29
CA THR A 60 17.68 -2.25 15.07
C THR A 60 16.20 -2.20 15.44
N PHE A 61 15.41 -3.14 14.96
CA PHE A 61 13.99 -3.25 15.27
C PHE A 61 13.82 -3.69 16.72
N ARG A 62 13.35 -2.79 17.58
CA ARG A 62 13.24 -3.00 19.04
C ARG A 62 11.94 -3.67 19.46
N GLY A 63 11.02 -3.96 18.53
CA GLY A 63 9.72 -4.54 18.89
C GLY A 63 8.73 -3.56 19.55
N ASP A 64 9.04 -2.25 19.55
CA ASP A 64 8.16 -1.22 20.13
C ASP A 64 6.83 -1.07 19.37
N SER A 65 6.75 -1.58 18.15
CA SER A 65 5.54 -1.70 17.33
C SER A 65 5.50 -3.07 16.69
N GLN A 66 4.31 -3.45 16.16
CA GLN A 66 4.24 -4.66 15.34
C GLN A 66 5.11 -4.48 14.08
N LEU A 67 5.84 -5.52 13.70
CA LEU A 67 6.70 -5.53 12.50
C LEU A 67 5.91 -5.10 11.24
N SER A 68 4.67 -5.57 11.11
CA SER A 68 3.78 -5.20 10.00
C SER A 68 3.52 -3.70 9.91
N THR A 69 3.33 -3.02 11.05
CA THR A 69 3.12 -1.57 11.11
C THR A 69 4.38 -0.81 10.70
N TRP A 70 5.55 -1.28 11.15
CA TRP A 70 6.82 -0.68 10.77
C TRP A 70 7.11 -0.85 9.28
N LEU A 71 6.92 -2.06 8.74
CA LEU A 71 7.07 -2.35 7.30
C LEU A 71 6.15 -1.49 6.45
N HIS A 72 4.90 -1.33 6.88
CA HIS A 72 3.92 -0.47 6.22
C HIS A 72 4.45 0.97 6.10
N ARG A 73 4.88 1.58 7.21
CA ARG A 73 5.43 2.96 7.20
C ARG A 73 6.66 3.08 6.30
N VAL A 74 7.56 2.10 6.34
CA VAL A 74 8.74 2.08 5.46
C VAL A 74 8.33 2.04 4.00
N THR A 75 7.36 1.18 3.64
CA THR A 75 6.86 1.05 2.27
C THR A 75 6.20 2.33 1.76
N VAL A 76 5.30 2.91 2.55
CA VAL A 76 4.62 4.17 2.16
C VAL A 76 5.62 5.30 1.96
N ASN A 77 6.57 5.46 2.90
CA ASN A 77 7.61 6.49 2.78
C ASN A 77 8.51 6.27 1.56
N ALA A 78 8.86 5.03 1.25
CA ALA A 78 9.64 4.70 0.06
C ALA A 78 8.87 5.03 -1.23
N ALA A 79 7.59 4.67 -1.32
CA ALA A 79 6.73 4.98 -2.47
C ALA A 79 6.56 6.50 -2.67
N LEU A 80 6.36 7.25 -1.59
CA LEU A 80 6.26 8.71 -1.65
C LEU A 80 7.58 9.34 -2.11
N ALA A 81 8.72 8.89 -1.57
CA ALA A 81 10.04 9.37 -1.95
C ALA A 81 10.37 9.05 -3.41
N PHE A 82 10.02 7.85 -3.86
CA PHE A 82 10.20 7.43 -5.26
C PHE A 82 9.42 8.35 -6.21
N ARG A 83 8.13 8.59 -5.93
CA ARG A 83 7.29 9.48 -6.72
C ARG A 83 7.81 10.92 -6.74
N GLN A 84 8.27 11.44 -5.60
CA GLN A 84 8.89 12.77 -5.53
C GLN A 84 10.15 12.86 -6.37
N LYS A 85 11.02 11.84 -6.31
CA LYS A 85 12.25 11.80 -7.11
C LYS A 85 11.95 11.76 -8.62
N ARG A 86 10.93 11.00 -9.03
CA ARG A 86 10.47 10.91 -10.42
C ARG A 86 9.91 12.24 -10.91
N SER A 87 9.05 12.89 -10.13
CA SER A 87 8.50 14.21 -10.45
C SER A 87 9.60 15.27 -10.59
N ASN A 88 10.59 15.25 -9.71
CA ASN A 88 11.72 16.18 -9.79
C ASN A 88 12.59 15.94 -11.03
N ARG A 89 12.81 14.66 -11.43
CA ARG A 89 13.53 14.35 -12.67
C ARG A 89 12.77 14.87 -13.89
N GLN A 90 11.47 14.62 -13.99
CA GLN A 90 10.66 15.14 -15.09
C GLN A 90 10.70 16.65 -15.18
N LYS A 91 10.65 17.38 -14.05
CA LYS A 91 10.76 18.84 -14.05
C LYS A 91 12.13 19.34 -14.54
N HIS A 92 13.20 18.63 -14.26
CA HIS A 92 14.54 18.97 -14.74
C HIS A 92 14.74 18.63 -16.23
N GLU A 93 14.08 17.58 -16.71
CA GLU A 93 14.13 17.18 -18.14
C GLU A 93 13.19 18.04 -19.01
N THR A 94 12.14 18.62 -18.42
CA THR A 94 11.12 19.44 -19.11
C THR A 94 11.35 20.94 -18.88
N SER A 95 12.58 21.38 -18.72
CA SER A 95 12.88 22.82 -18.51
C SER A 95 12.52 23.75 -19.70
N GLU A 96 11.69 23.30 -20.66
CA GLU A 96 11.26 24.08 -21.82
C GLU A 96 9.74 23.99 -22.12
N ALA A 97 8.84 23.72 -21.18
CA ALA A 97 7.41 23.94 -21.44
C ALA A 97 6.63 24.25 -20.16
N PRO A 98 5.80 25.32 -20.15
CA PRO A 98 5.02 25.65 -18.97
C PRO A 98 3.70 24.87 -18.90
N ASP A 99 3.40 24.45 -17.67
CA ASP A 99 2.07 24.29 -17.10
C ASP A 99 1.07 23.36 -17.80
N SER A 100 1.11 22.08 -17.41
CA SER A 100 -0.08 21.23 -17.49
C SER A 100 -0.19 20.38 -16.22
N LEU A 101 -0.92 20.89 -15.23
CA LEU A 101 -1.24 20.22 -13.95
C LEU A 101 -2.33 19.15 -14.09
N LEU A 102 -2.34 18.41 -15.18
CA LEU A 102 -3.18 17.23 -15.39
C LEU A 102 -2.28 16.10 -15.87
N GLU A 103 -1.46 15.55 -14.94
CA GLU A 103 -0.83 14.26 -15.21
C GLU A 103 -1.93 13.22 -15.42
N ALA A 104 -2.07 12.81 -16.69
CA ALA A 104 -2.83 11.62 -17.04
C ALA A 104 -2.27 10.45 -16.25
N ALA A 105 -3.14 9.75 -15.52
CA ALA A 105 -2.78 8.52 -14.84
C ALA A 105 -2.11 7.59 -15.87
N PRO A 106 -0.95 6.99 -15.56
CA PRO A 106 -0.32 6.04 -16.48
C PRO A 106 -1.28 4.91 -16.79
N ALA A 107 -1.30 4.49 -18.06
CA ALA A 107 -2.14 3.42 -18.53
C ALA A 107 -1.94 2.16 -17.67
N HIS A 108 -3.04 1.65 -17.11
CA HIS A 108 -2.99 0.54 -16.20
C HIS A 108 -2.63 -0.74 -16.95
N SER A 109 -1.45 -1.29 -16.66
CA SER A 109 -1.17 -2.68 -16.99
C SER A 109 -2.05 -3.60 -16.11
N PRO A 110 -2.50 -4.75 -16.63
CA PRO A 110 -3.29 -5.69 -15.83
C PRO A 110 -2.50 -6.09 -14.58
N VAL A 111 -3.16 -6.00 -13.44
CA VAL A 111 -2.56 -6.24 -12.10
C VAL A 111 -1.98 -7.64 -12.05
N LYS A 112 -0.65 -7.76 -11.95
CA LYS A 112 0.01 -9.02 -11.65
C LYS A 112 -0.17 -9.27 -10.15
N ARG A 113 -1.12 -10.13 -9.79
CA ARG A 113 -1.37 -10.48 -8.38
C ARG A 113 -0.26 -11.38 -7.88
N TRP A 114 0.49 -10.94 -6.91
CA TRP A 114 1.53 -11.73 -6.25
C TRP A 114 1.00 -12.75 -5.24
N ASN A 115 -0.30 -12.72 -4.91
CA ASN A 115 -0.94 -13.70 -4.03
C ASN A 115 -2.41 -13.90 -4.44
N VAL A 116 -2.63 -14.60 -5.55
CA VAL A 116 -3.87 -15.35 -5.71
C VAL A 116 -3.51 -16.79 -5.32
N GLY A 117 -3.93 -17.22 -4.14
CA GLY A 117 -3.88 -18.62 -3.79
C GLY A 117 -4.70 -19.41 -4.83
N PRO A 118 -4.36 -20.67 -5.12
CA PRO A 118 -5.06 -21.47 -6.13
C PRO A 118 -6.56 -21.74 -5.80
N ASP A 119 -7.02 -21.33 -4.63
CA ASP A 119 -8.36 -21.62 -4.10
C ASP A 119 -9.26 -20.37 -3.98
N GLU A 120 -8.86 -19.20 -4.50
CA GLU A 120 -9.73 -18.02 -4.46
C GLU A 120 -10.87 -18.17 -5.50
N PRO A 121 -12.15 -18.09 -5.11
CA PRO A 121 -13.26 -18.18 -6.05
C PRO A 121 -13.10 -17.15 -7.18
N VAL A 122 -13.36 -17.56 -8.43
CA VAL A 122 -13.22 -16.71 -9.62
C VAL A 122 -13.99 -15.39 -9.46
N LEU A 123 -15.14 -15.43 -8.82
CA LEU A 123 -15.99 -14.26 -8.54
C LEU A 123 -15.31 -13.24 -7.62
N GLU A 124 -14.60 -13.69 -6.57
CA GLU A 124 -13.83 -12.79 -5.68
C GLU A 124 -12.64 -12.17 -6.41
N ALA A 125 -12.02 -12.94 -7.31
CA ALA A 125 -10.94 -12.46 -8.16
C ALA A 125 -11.41 -11.35 -9.12
N GLU A 126 -12.58 -11.48 -9.73
CA GLU A 126 -13.17 -10.47 -10.61
C GLU A 126 -13.55 -9.21 -9.84
N GLN A 127 -14.22 -9.35 -8.70
CA GLN A 127 -14.58 -8.21 -7.84
C GLN A 127 -13.36 -7.44 -7.36
N SER A 128 -12.32 -8.16 -6.93
CA SER A 128 -11.07 -7.55 -6.51
C SER A 128 -10.38 -6.81 -7.66
N ALA A 129 -10.41 -7.33 -8.89
CA ALA A 129 -9.86 -6.64 -10.06
C ALA A 129 -10.59 -5.33 -10.38
N VAL A 130 -11.91 -5.31 -10.24
CA VAL A 130 -12.73 -4.09 -10.42
C VAL A 130 -12.36 -3.03 -9.38
N ILE A 131 -12.22 -3.43 -8.11
CA ILE A 131 -11.82 -2.51 -7.03
C ILE A 131 -10.41 -1.97 -7.25
N GLU A 132 -9.44 -2.81 -7.60
CA GLU A 132 -8.06 -2.38 -7.87
C GLU A 132 -8.00 -1.40 -9.06
N LYS A 133 -8.79 -1.65 -10.10
CA LYS A 133 -8.92 -0.72 -11.22
C LYS A 133 -9.47 0.62 -10.77
N ALA A 134 -10.55 0.64 -10.01
CA ALA A 134 -11.16 1.86 -9.50
C ALA A 134 -10.19 2.66 -8.61
N ILE A 135 -9.41 1.99 -7.75
CA ILE A 135 -8.33 2.63 -6.97
C ILE A 135 -7.29 3.27 -7.90
N GLY A 136 -6.90 2.55 -8.94
CA GLY A 136 -5.93 3.03 -9.91
C GLY A 136 -6.41 4.28 -10.67
N GLU A 137 -7.69 4.43 -10.92
CA GLU A 137 -8.29 5.58 -11.60
C GLU A 137 -8.43 6.83 -10.70
N LEU A 138 -8.26 6.68 -9.38
CA LEU A 138 -8.24 7.84 -8.49
C LEU A 138 -7.06 8.76 -8.80
N PRO A 139 -7.25 10.09 -8.87
CA PRO A 139 -6.14 11.03 -8.90
C PRO A 139 -5.21 10.84 -7.70
N GLY A 140 -3.89 10.96 -7.90
CA GLY A 140 -2.87 10.65 -6.91
C GLY A 140 -3.15 11.16 -5.49
N PRO A 141 -3.50 12.46 -5.28
CA PRO A 141 -3.78 12.99 -3.94
C PRO A 141 -4.99 12.36 -3.23
N PHE A 142 -5.94 11.80 -3.96
CA PHE A 142 -7.10 11.09 -3.42
C PHE A 142 -6.79 9.62 -3.21
N ARG A 143 -6.05 9.01 -4.14
CA ARG A 143 -5.59 7.63 -4.07
C ARG A 143 -4.75 7.38 -2.84
N ASP A 144 -3.76 8.24 -2.57
CA ASP A 144 -2.89 8.11 -1.40
C ASP A 144 -3.69 8.05 -0.10
N VAL A 145 -4.60 9.00 0.08
CA VAL A 145 -5.42 9.06 1.29
C VAL A 145 -6.37 7.86 1.38
N TYR A 146 -6.97 7.44 0.26
CA TYR A 146 -7.87 6.30 0.21
C TYR A 146 -7.16 4.98 0.54
N VAL A 147 -6.01 4.74 -0.09
CA VAL A 147 -5.21 3.54 0.17
C VAL A 147 -4.78 3.49 1.63
N LEU A 148 -4.29 4.60 2.19
CA LEU A 148 -3.82 4.61 3.58
C LEU A 148 -4.97 4.45 4.59
N ALA A 149 -6.13 5.07 4.35
CA ALA A 149 -7.25 5.05 5.29
C ALA A 149 -8.14 3.80 5.14
N ASP A 150 -8.62 3.52 3.91
CA ASP A 150 -9.67 2.51 3.69
C ASP A 150 -9.10 1.13 3.36
N VAL A 151 -7.91 1.07 2.76
CA VAL A 151 -7.27 -0.22 2.44
C VAL A 151 -6.34 -0.67 3.58
N GLU A 152 -5.52 0.25 4.09
CA GLU A 152 -4.52 -0.08 5.11
C GLU A 152 -4.98 0.21 6.55
N GLY A 153 -6.11 0.90 6.71
CA GLY A 153 -6.74 1.12 8.02
C GLY A 153 -6.01 2.12 8.93
N LEU A 154 -5.19 3.02 8.37
CA LEU A 154 -4.46 3.99 9.18
C LEU A 154 -5.37 5.12 9.69
N PRO A 155 -5.13 5.64 10.90
CA PRO A 155 -5.84 6.79 11.43
C PRO A 155 -5.45 8.08 10.70
N ASN A 156 -6.40 9.03 10.62
CA ASN A 156 -6.22 10.26 9.84
C ASN A 156 -5.07 11.17 10.31
N ASP A 157 -4.74 11.15 11.58
CA ASP A 157 -3.61 11.90 12.15
C ASP A 157 -2.26 11.31 11.70
N GLU A 158 -2.14 9.99 11.64
CA GLU A 158 -0.98 9.31 11.12
C GLU A 158 -0.80 9.60 9.62
N ILE A 159 -1.89 9.49 8.83
CA ILE A 159 -1.90 9.83 7.40
C ILE A 159 -1.48 11.30 7.19
N ALA A 160 -1.98 12.21 8.02
CA ALA A 160 -1.62 13.62 7.96
C ALA A 160 -0.11 13.84 8.14
N GLY A 161 0.49 13.16 9.13
CA GLY A 161 1.93 13.20 9.37
C GLY A 161 2.75 12.63 8.19
N MET A 162 2.31 11.50 7.62
CA MET A 162 3.00 10.84 6.50
C MET A 162 2.95 11.64 5.20
N LEU A 163 1.82 12.29 4.91
CA LEU A 163 1.60 13.04 3.67
C LEU A 163 1.93 14.54 3.78
N GLY A 164 2.33 15.02 4.96
CA GLY A 164 2.57 16.45 5.21
C GLY A 164 1.29 17.30 5.09
N LEU A 165 0.14 16.75 5.49
CA LEU A 165 -1.18 17.38 5.39
C LEU A 165 -1.73 17.73 6.76
N SER A 166 -2.74 18.61 6.80
CA SER A 166 -3.58 18.76 7.99
C SER A 166 -4.64 17.64 8.06
N VAL A 167 -5.08 17.28 9.27
CA VAL A 167 -6.15 16.28 9.47
C VAL A 167 -7.45 16.67 8.75
N PRO A 168 -7.91 17.93 8.75
CA PRO A 168 -9.05 18.34 7.93
C PRO A 168 -8.85 18.14 6.43
N ALA A 169 -7.63 18.35 5.91
CA ALA A 169 -7.31 18.10 4.50
C ALA A 169 -7.38 16.61 4.16
N VAL A 170 -6.88 15.73 5.05
CA VAL A 170 -7.01 14.27 4.90
C VAL A 170 -8.49 13.87 4.85
N LYS A 171 -9.31 14.33 5.81
CA LYS A 171 -10.75 14.04 5.84
C LYS A 171 -11.47 14.50 4.58
N SER A 172 -11.17 15.72 4.10
CA SER A 172 -11.76 16.24 2.86
C SER A 172 -11.37 15.43 1.63
N ARG A 173 -10.09 15.05 1.50
CA ARG A 173 -9.61 14.21 0.39
C ARG A 173 -10.22 12.81 0.45
N LEU A 174 -10.27 12.21 1.64
CA LEU A 174 -10.86 10.89 1.84
C LEU A 174 -12.35 10.87 1.45
N HIS A 175 -13.10 11.88 1.87
CA HIS A 175 -14.51 12.00 1.48
C HIS A 175 -14.67 12.06 -0.04
N ARG A 176 -13.88 12.87 -0.74
CA ARG A 176 -13.91 12.96 -2.21
C ARG A 176 -13.45 11.67 -2.88
N ALA A 177 -12.46 10.98 -2.32
CA ALA A 177 -12.02 9.68 -2.82
C ALA A 177 -13.15 8.64 -2.74
N ARG A 178 -13.83 8.55 -1.59
CA ARG A 178 -14.96 7.62 -1.38
C ARG A 178 -16.12 7.90 -2.34
N LEU A 179 -16.44 9.18 -2.60
CA LEU A 179 -17.44 9.52 -3.61
C LEU A 179 -17.06 9.00 -5.00
N ARG A 180 -15.83 9.22 -5.44
CA ARG A 180 -15.34 8.73 -6.74
C ARG A 180 -15.32 7.21 -6.81
N MET A 181 -14.90 6.53 -5.74
CA MET A 181 -14.94 5.07 -5.65
C MET A 181 -16.38 4.55 -5.79
N ARG A 182 -17.32 5.15 -5.05
CA ARG A 182 -18.73 4.77 -5.15
C ARG A 182 -19.24 4.93 -6.59
N ASP A 183 -18.97 6.08 -7.22
CA ASP A 183 -19.44 6.36 -8.58
C ASP A 183 -18.81 5.40 -9.61
N SER A 184 -17.56 5.03 -9.44
CA SER A 184 -16.86 4.04 -10.29
C SER A 184 -17.36 2.61 -10.08
N LEU A 185 -17.74 2.25 -8.85
CA LEU A 185 -18.13 0.88 -8.50
C LEU A 185 -19.63 0.62 -8.67
N SER A 186 -20.51 1.64 -8.60
CA SER A 186 -21.97 1.49 -8.77
C SER A 186 -22.38 0.64 -9.96
N PRO A 187 -21.85 0.84 -11.18
CA PRO A 187 -22.27 0.06 -12.35
C PRO A 187 -21.98 -1.45 -12.24
N HIS A 188 -20.99 -1.81 -11.39
CA HIS A 188 -20.56 -3.20 -11.23
C HIS A 188 -21.37 -3.96 -10.15
N PHE A 189 -22.00 -3.22 -9.22
CA PHE A 189 -22.71 -3.81 -8.10
C PHE A 189 -24.23 -3.63 -8.18
N GLU A 190 -24.74 -2.69 -8.98
CA GLU A 190 -26.19 -2.51 -9.20
C GLU A 190 -26.81 -3.60 -10.09
N GLY A 191 -26.00 -4.37 -10.85
CA GLY A 191 -26.45 -5.52 -11.65
C GLY A 191 -26.73 -6.80 -10.86
N GLY A 192 -26.47 -6.86 -9.55
CA GLY A 192 -26.58 -8.05 -8.72
C GLY A 192 -27.81 -8.13 -7.81
N ILE A 193 -28.71 -7.14 -7.82
CA ILE A 193 -29.92 -7.12 -6.98
C ILE A 193 -31.18 -7.09 -7.85
N ALA A 194 -31.24 -7.96 -8.84
CA ALA A 194 -32.44 -8.22 -9.58
C ALA A 194 -32.65 -9.72 -9.68
N THR A 195 -33.11 -10.33 -8.59
CA THR A 195 -34.10 -11.45 -8.60
C THR A 195 -34.47 -11.80 -7.17
#